data_06031e309d7eab47d0fc4d0a13d9dffb
#
_entry.id   06031e309d7eab47d0fc4d0a13d9dffb
#
_cell.length_a   1.000
_cell.length_b   1.000
_cell.length_c   1.000
_cell.angle_alpha   90.00
_cell.angle_beta   90.00
_cell.angle_gamma   90.00
#
_symmetry.space_group_name_H-M   'P 1'
#
loop_
_entity.id
_entity.type
_entity.pdbx_description
1 polymer ?
#
loop_
_entity_poly.entity_id
_entity_poly.type
_entity_poly.pdbx_seq_one_letter_code
_entity_poly.pdbx_strand_id
1 'polypeptide(L)'
;RMAMNDEETVALAAGGHTVGKTHGNGNAANLGPSPEGADISEQGLGWMNHKTRSIGRDTVTSGIEGAWTTHPTKWDNGYFDMLLGHEWELKKSPAGAWQWEPVNIREEDRPVDVEDPSIRHNPIMTDADMAMKMDPEYRKISERFHKDPAYFSDVFARAWFKLTHRDMGPKA
;
A
#
# COMPACT_ATOMS: atom_id res chain seq x y z
N ARG A 1 -12.57 10.65 9.88
CA ARG A 1 -12.95 9.53 10.77
C ARG A 1 -11.79 9.06 11.64
N MET A 2 -10.57 9.06 11.12
CA MET A 2 -9.37 8.69 11.89
C MET A 2 -8.82 9.83 12.76
N ALA A 3 -9.42 11.03 12.71
CA ALA A 3 -8.99 12.24 13.39
C ALA A 3 -7.54 12.66 13.06
N MET A 4 -7.09 12.35 11.84
CA MET A 4 -5.78 12.74 11.32
C MET A 4 -5.87 14.12 10.66
N ASN A 5 -4.85 14.95 10.86
CA ASN A 5 -4.64 16.14 10.03
C ASN A 5 -3.92 15.74 8.72
N ASP A 6 -3.66 16.71 7.84
CA ASP A 6 -3.06 16.43 6.54
C ASP A 6 -1.65 15.85 6.65
N GLU A 7 -0.85 16.34 7.58
CA GLU A 7 0.49 15.82 7.82
C GLU A 7 0.48 14.38 8.33
N GLU A 8 -0.37 14.08 9.29
CA GLU A 8 -0.58 12.72 9.81
C GLU A 8 -1.14 11.79 8.74
N THR A 9 -2.02 12.30 7.88
CA THR A 9 -2.62 11.54 6.77
C THR A 9 -1.54 11.14 5.73
N VAL A 10 -0.73 12.09 5.29
CA VAL A 10 0.38 11.83 4.36
C VAL A 10 1.39 10.88 5.01
N ALA A 11 1.78 11.15 6.26
CA ALA A 11 2.74 10.29 6.96
C ALA A 11 2.24 8.85 7.10
N LEU A 12 0.97 8.66 7.46
CA LEU A 12 0.39 7.34 7.68
C LEU A 12 0.30 6.54 6.38
N ALA A 13 -0.15 7.15 5.28
CA ALA A 13 -0.23 6.49 3.99
C ALA A 13 1.18 6.18 3.43
N ALA A 14 2.05 7.17 3.38
CA ALA A 14 3.42 7.01 2.87
C ALA A 14 4.23 6.00 3.69
N GLY A 15 4.15 6.08 5.02
CA GLY A 15 4.84 5.14 5.91
C GLY A 15 4.30 3.72 5.82
N GLY A 16 2.98 3.57 5.76
CA GLY A 16 2.34 2.28 5.56
C GLY A 16 2.72 1.63 4.22
N HIS A 17 2.78 2.43 3.15
CA HIS A 17 3.12 1.96 1.81
C HIS A 17 4.63 1.81 1.56
N THR A 18 5.47 2.32 2.46
CA THR A 18 6.92 2.09 2.39
C THR A 18 7.27 0.61 2.55
N VAL A 19 6.52 -0.12 3.38
CA VAL A 19 6.77 -1.52 3.69
C VAL A 19 5.60 -2.39 3.26
N GLY A 20 5.90 -3.47 2.58
CA GLY A 20 4.91 -4.45 2.14
C GLY A 20 4.47 -4.30 0.70
N LYS A 21 3.52 -5.12 0.32
CA LYS A 21 2.87 -5.09 -0.99
C LYS A 21 1.41 -5.53 -0.86
N THR A 22 0.61 -5.20 -1.85
CA THR A 22 -0.75 -5.73 -1.98
C THR A 22 -0.79 -6.91 -2.94
N HIS A 23 -1.61 -7.91 -2.61
CA HIS A 23 -1.95 -9.03 -3.45
C HIS A 23 -3.46 -9.03 -3.70
N GLY A 24 -3.87 -9.10 -4.95
CA GLY A 24 -5.28 -9.06 -5.30
C GLY A 24 -5.61 -9.76 -6.62
N ASN A 25 -4.62 -10.39 -7.26
CA ASN A 25 -4.76 -11.01 -8.57
C ASN A 25 -5.17 -12.50 -8.54
N GLY A 26 -5.50 -13.06 -7.38
CA GLY A 26 -6.03 -14.42 -7.30
C GLY A 26 -7.29 -14.58 -8.14
N ASN A 27 -7.60 -15.80 -8.56
CA ASN A 27 -8.78 -16.07 -9.39
C ASN A 27 -10.06 -15.73 -8.63
N ALA A 28 -10.80 -14.73 -9.12
CA ALA A 28 -12.03 -14.25 -8.52
C ALA A 28 -13.13 -15.34 -8.36
N ALA A 29 -13.08 -16.40 -9.17
CA ALA A 29 -13.99 -17.55 -9.03
C ALA A 29 -13.72 -18.38 -7.75
N ASN A 30 -12.61 -18.11 -7.07
CA ASN A 30 -12.24 -18.74 -5.81
C ASN A 30 -12.58 -17.86 -4.59
N LEU A 31 -13.17 -16.67 -4.80
CA LEU A 31 -13.58 -15.79 -3.71
C LEU A 31 -14.61 -16.47 -2.82
N GLY A 32 -14.31 -16.55 -1.53
CA GLY A 32 -15.24 -17.04 -0.51
C GLY A 32 -16.33 -16.03 -0.14
N PRO A 33 -17.23 -16.42 0.75
CA PRO A 33 -18.34 -15.55 1.18
C PRO A 33 -17.84 -14.32 1.93
N SER A 34 -18.67 -13.27 1.96
CA SER A 34 -18.44 -12.08 2.79
C SER A 34 -18.37 -12.44 4.28
N PRO A 35 -17.80 -11.56 5.14
CA PRO A 35 -17.66 -11.84 6.57
C PRO A 35 -18.95 -12.30 7.26
N GLU A 36 -20.10 -11.73 6.88
CA GLU A 36 -21.41 -12.06 7.46
C GLU A 36 -21.90 -13.47 7.11
N GLY A 37 -21.46 -14.00 5.97
CA GLY A 37 -21.83 -15.33 5.48
C GLY A 37 -20.71 -16.36 5.61
N ALA A 38 -19.55 -15.96 6.13
CA ALA A 38 -18.40 -16.83 6.28
C ALA A 38 -18.52 -17.75 7.49
N ASP A 39 -17.88 -18.92 7.42
CA ASP A 39 -17.80 -19.86 8.53
C ASP A 39 -17.08 -19.23 9.74
N ILE A 40 -17.46 -19.65 10.94
CA ILE A 40 -16.87 -19.12 12.19
C ILE A 40 -15.36 -19.36 12.29
N SER A 41 -14.84 -20.37 11.62
CA SER A 41 -13.42 -20.64 11.54
C SER A 41 -12.62 -19.54 10.85
N GLU A 42 -13.27 -18.71 10.03
CA GLU A 42 -12.67 -17.52 9.38
C GLU A 42 -12.60 -16.30 10.32
N GLN A 43 -13.13 -16.41 11.54
CA GLN A 43 -13.01 -15.42 12.62
C GLN A 43 -13.49 -13.99 12.21
N GLY A 44 -14.49 -13.93 11.35
CA GLY A 44 -15.06 -12.67 10.87
C GLY A 44 -14.29 -12.00 9.74
N LEU A 45 -13.26 -12.63 9.20
CA LEU A 45 -12.47 -12.06 8.09
C LEU A 45 -13.16 -12.20 6.74
N GLY A 46 -13.78 -13.35 6.45
CA GLY A 46 -14.45 -13.60 5.18
C GLY A 46 -13.54 -13.59 3.94
N TRP A 47 -14.14 -13.71 2.77
CA TRP A 47 -13.52 -13.69 1.43
C TRP A 47 -12.34 -14.62 1.24
N MET A 48 -12.22 -15.64 2.04
CA MET A 48 -11.12 -16.58 2.00
C MET A 48 -11.18 -17.45 0.75
N ASN A 49 -10.05 -17.66 0.09
CA ASN A 49 -9.92 -18.60 -1.02
C ASN A 49 -9.64 -20.00 -0.47
N HIS A 50 -10.67 -20.82 -0.36
CA HIS A 50 -10.54 -22.20 0.13
C HIS A 50 -10.06 -23.21 -0.92
N LYS A 51 -9.92 -22.80 -2.20
CA LYS A 51 -9.50 -23.69 -3.29
C LYS A 51 -8.00 -23.74 -3.49
N THR A 52 -7.30 -22.71 -3.03
CA THR A 52 -5.85 -22.60 -3.10
C THR A 52 -5.29 -22.12 -1.74
N ARG A 53 -4.07 -21.58 -1.71
CA ARG A 53 -3.42 -21.17 -0.44
C ARG A 53 -4.05 -19.95 0.25
N SER A 54 -4.82 -19.14 -0.47
CA SER A 54 -5.40 -17.87 0.02
C SER A 54 -4.37 -16.82 0.50
N ILE A 55 -3.12 -16.97 0.11
CA ILE A 55 -2.00 -16.06 0.42
C ILE A 55 -1.19 -15.78 -0.82
N GLY A 56 -0.43 -14.68 -0.83
CA GLY A 56 0.42 -14.32 -1.95
C GLY A 56 -0.37 -14.22 -3.25
N ARG A 57 0.06 -14.91 -4.29
CA ARG A 57 -0.58 -14.92 -5.62
C ARG A 57 -2.02 -15.41 -5.63
N ASP A 58 -2.40 -16.18 -4.63
CA ASP A 58 -3.73 -16.78 -4.53
C ASP A 58 -4.73 -15.88 -3.78
N THR A 59 -4.30 -14.72 -3.29
CA THR A 59 -5.16 -13.75 -2.61
C THR A 59 -6.15 -13.13 -3.59
N VAL A 60 -7.43 -13.17 -3.23
CA VAL A 60 -8.52 -12.51 -3.98
C VAL A 60 -9.08 -11.40 -3.10
N THR A 61 -8.74 -10.15 -3.41
CA THR A 61 -9.20 -8.97 -2.66
C THR A 61 -9.62 -7.86 -3.63
N SER A 62 -8.99 -6.69 -3.55
CA SER A 62 -9.32 -5.50 -4.37
C SER A 62 -8.98 -5.63 -5.86
N GLY A 63 -8.19 -6.62 -6.25
CA GLY A 63 -7.64 -6.73 -7.60
C GLY A 63 -6.38 -5.90 -7.84
N ILE A 64 -5.98 -5.06 -6.88
CA ILE A 64 -4.73 -4.29 -6.95
C ILE A 64 -3.57 -5.21 -6.61
N GLU A 65 -2.50 -5.18 -7.40
CA GLU A 65 -1.35 -6.06 -7.24
C GLU A 65 -0.05 -5.27 -7.39
N GLY A 66 0.82 -5.31 -6.38
CA GLY A 66 2.16 -4.75 -6.46
C GLY A 66 2.67 -4.15 -5.15
N ALA A 67 3.94 -3.77 -5.17
CA ALA A 67 4.60 -3.00 -4.12
C ALA A 67 4.67 -1.52 -4.54
N TRP A 68 4.78 -0.63 -3.56
CA TRP A 68 4.91 0.81 -3.80
C TRP A 68 6.37 1.26 -3.97
N THR A 69 7.31 0.44 -3.49
CA THR A 69 8.73 0.78 -3.43
C THR A 69 9.60 -0.31 -4.03
N THR A 70 10.83 0.03 -4.38
CA THR A 70 11.84 -0.93 -4.84
C THR A 70 12.19 -1.97 -3.78
N HIS A 71 12.16 -1.56 -2.50
CA HIS A 71 12.56 -2.40 -1.36
C HIS A 71 11.42 -2.57 -0.36
N PRO A 72 10.36 -3.36 -0.66
CA PRO A 72 9.16 -3.43 0.16
C PRO A 72 9.35 -4.10 1.53
N THR A 73 10.53 -4.59 1.83
CA THR A 73 10.89 -5.15 3.14
C THR A 73 11.80 -4.22 3.96
N LYS A 74 12.02 -2.98 3.49
CA LYS A 74 12.92 -2.04 4.13
C LYS A 74 12.22 -0.71 4.42
N TRP A 75 12.41 -0.19 5.63
CA TRP A 75 12.04 1.18 5.96
C TRP A 75 13.10 2.13 5.42
N ASP A 76 12.75 2.91 4.41
CA ASP A 76 13.58 3.94 3.81
C ASP A 76 12.71 5.04 3.18
N ASN A 77 13.29 5.93 2.40
CA ASN A 77 12.57 7.01 1.72
C ASN A 77 12.03 6.63 0.32
N GLY A 78 12.10 5.36 -0.03
CA GLY A 78 11.77 4.83 -1.36
C GLY A 78 10.35 5.13 -1.83
N TYR A 79 9.38 5.30 -0.91
CA TYR A 79 8.03 5.69 -1.29
C TYR A 79 8.00 7.07 -1.98
N PHE A 80 8.67 8.07 -1.40
CA PHE A 80 8.71 9.41 -2.00
C PHE A 80 9.64 9.47 -3.21
N ASP A 81 10.72 8.69 -3.23
CA ASP A 81 11.57 8.53 -4.42
C ASP A 81 10.73 8.06 -5.62
N MET A 82 9.89 7.05 -5.43
CA MET A 82 8.97 6.55 -6.45
C MET A 82 7.89 7.57 -6.78
N LEU A 83 7.11 8.01 -5.80
CA LEU A 83 5.96 8.88 -6.01
C LEU A 83 6.33 10.18 -6.75
N LEU A 84 7.36 10.87 -6.26
CA LEU A 84 7.76 12.18 -6.77
C LEU A 84 8.71 12.09 -7.97
N GLY A 85 9.53 11.04 -8.05
CA GLY A 85 10.57 10.86 -9.05
C GLY A 85 10.10 10.35 -10.42
N HIS A 86 8.90 9.79 -10.51
CA HIS A 86 8.38 9.20 -11.74
C HIS A 86 7.09 9.89 -12.23
N GLU A 87 6.85 9.79 -13.54
CA GLU A 87 5.54 10.03 -14.13
C GLU A 87 4.72 8.74 -14.09
N TRP A 88 3.42 8.88 -13.88
CA TRP A 88 2.50 7.77 -13.63
C TRP A 88 1.38 7.73 -14.66
N GLU A 89 1.00 6.55 -15.08
CA GLU A 89 -0.14 6.31 -15.96
C GLU A 89 -1.11 5.30 -15.34
N LEU A 90 -2.39 5.49 -15.58
CA LEU A 90 -3.44 4.59 -15.07
C LEU A 90 -3.52 3.34 -15.92
N LYS A 91 -3.35 2.18 -15.31
CA LYS A 91 -3.42 0.87 -15.96
C LYS A 91 -4.35 -0.07 -15.22
N LYS A 92 -4.74 -1.13 -15.89
CA LYS A 92 -5.45 -2.24 -15.25
C LYS A 92 -4.48 -3.31 -14.79
N SER A 93 -4.67 -3.77 -13.55
CA SER A 93 -4.03 -4.98 -13.05
C SER A 93 -4.52 -6.21 -13.84
N PRO A 94 -3.86 -7.36 -13.75
CA PRO A 94 -4.36 -8.61 -14.34
C PRO A 94 -5.76 -9.00 -13.87
N ALA A 95 -6.17 -8.64 -12.66
CA ALA A 95 -7.53 -8.85 -12.13
C ALA A 95 -8.54 -7.78 -12.58
N GLY A 96 -8.11 -6.78 -13.35
CA GLY A 96 -8.96 -5.74 -13.94
C GLY A 96 -9.18 -4.50 -13.07
N ALA A 97 -8.56 -4.39 -11.89
CA ALA A 97 -8.59 -3.19 -11.07
C ALA A 97 -7.69 -2.10 -11.64
N TRP A 98 -8.11 -0.83 -11.46
CA TRP A 98 -7.28 0.29 -11.83
C TRP A 98 -6.19 0.55 -10.79
N GLN A 99 -4.96 0.72 -11.27
CA GLN A 99 -3.79 1.09 -10.49
C GLN A 99 -2.88 1.98 -11.33
N TRP A 100 -2.08 2.80 -10.67
CA TRP A 100 -1.10 3.64 -11.34
C TRP A 100 0.24 2.92 -11.42
N GLU A 101 0.87 2.95 -12.59
CA GLU A 101 2.19 2.40 -12.83
C GLU A 101 3.12 3.46 -13.43
N PRO A 102 4.43 3.40 -13.18
CA PRO A 102 5.36 4.38 -13.73
C PRO A 102 5.49 4.21 -15.25
N VAL A 103 5.53 5.34 -15.97
CA VAL A 103 5.67 5.36 -17.44
C VAL A 103 7.02 4.80 -17.87
N ASN A 104 8.08 5.25 -17.23
CA ASN A 104 9.45 4.82 -17.50
C ASN A 104 10.15 4.50 -16.18
N ILE A 105 10.52 3.24 -16.00
CA ILE A 105 11.23 2.80 -14.81
C ILE A 105 12.40 1.90 -15.21
N ARG A 106 13.56 2.10 -14.57
CA ARG A 106 14.72 1.25 -14.78
C ARG A 106 14.47 -0.12 -14.17
N GLU A 107 15.06 -1.15 -14.75
CA GLU A 107 14.90 -2.52 -14.26
C GLU A 107 15.33 -2.68 -12.79
N GLU A 108 16.40 -2.01 -12.40
CA GLU A 108 16.93 -2.03 -11.04
C GLU A 108 16.00 -1.41 -9.98
N ASP A 109 15.14 -0.47 -10.40
CA ASP A 109 14.18 0.20 -9.51
C ASP A 109 12.88 -0.60 -9.33
N ARG A 110 12.69 -1.66 -10.11
CA ARG A 110 11.52 -2.52 -9.99
C ARG A 110 11.64 -3.45 -8.78
N PRO A 111 10.61 -3.56 -7.94
CA PRO A 111 10.61 -4.53 -6.85
C PRO A 111 10.68 -5.97 -7.37
N VAL A 112 11.41 -6.79 -6.64
CA VAL A 112 11.55 -8.22 -6.90
C VAL A 112 10.29 -8.96 -6.44
N ASP A 113 9.87 -9.97 -7.20
CA ASP A 113 8.76 -10.84 -6.80
C ASP A 113 9.08 -11.58 -5.48
N VAL A 114 8.08 -11.74 -4.62
CA VAL A 114 8.27 -12.32 -3.29
C VAL A 114 8.46 -13.85 -3.30
N GLU A 115 8.03 -14.51 -4.38
CA GLU A 115 8.13 -15.97 -4.52
C GLU A 115 9.22 -16.38 -5.52
N ASP A 116 9.52 -15.54 -6.51
CA ASP A 116 10.52 -15.80 -7.53
C ASP A 116 11.46 -14.59 -7.72
N PRO A 117 12.66 -14.63 -7.16
CA PRO A 117 13.60 -13.51 -7.23
C PRO A 117 14.14 -13.20 -8.63
N SER A 118 13.88 -14.04 -9.62
CA SER A 118 14.23 -13.77 -11.02
C SER A 118 13.23 -12.84 -11.72
N ILE A 119 12.06 -12.60 -11.12
CA ILE A 119 10.99 -11.76 -11.67
C ILE A 119 10.99 -10.41 -10.98
N ARG A 120 10.79 -9.35 -11.76
CA ARG A 120 10.59 -7.99 -11.27
C ARG A 120 9.28 -7.43 -11.76
N HIS A 121 8.63 -6.63 -10.94
CA HIS A 121 7.34 -6.02 -11.23
C HIS A 121 7.44 -4.50 -11.32
N ASN A 122 6.49 -3.84 -11.95
CA ASN A 122 6.33 -2.40 -11.79
C ASN A 122 5.88 -2.12 -10.35
N PRO A 123 6.43 -1.09 -9.70
CA PRO A 123 5.80 -0.54 -8.51
C PRO A 123 4.44 0.08 -8.88
N ILE A 124 3.57 0.19 -7.90
CA ILE A 124 2.23 0.74 -8.11
C ILE A 124 1.97 1.93 -7.20
N MET A 125 1.00 2.76 -7.61
CA MET A 125 0.36 3.75 -6.76
C MET A 125 -1.16 3.60 -6.87
N THR A 126 -1.86 3.96 -5.80
CA THR A 126 -3.31 4.10 -5.77
C THR A 126 -3.73 5.55 -6.02
N ASP A 127 -5.03 5.81 -6.20
CA ASP A 127 -5.53 7.18 -6.30
C ASP A 127 -5.21 8.02 -5.04
N ALA A 128 -5.19 7.37 -3.87
CA ALA A 128 -4.81 8.03 -2.62
C ALA A 128 -3.34 8.45 -2.62
N ASP A 129 -2.45 7.63 -3.17
CA ASP A 129 -1.04 7.98 -3.32
C ASP A 129 -0.87 9.12 -4.34
N MET A 130 -1.57 9.05 -5.45
CA MET A 130 -1.52 10.10 -6.47
C MET A 130 -2.04 11.44 -5.95
N ALA A 131 -3.02 11.44 -5.06
CA ALA A 131 -3.46 12.65 -4.38
C ALA A 131 -2.32 13.32 -3.60
N MET A 132 -1.39 12.56 -3.02
CA MET A 132 -0.23 13.10 -2.30
C MET A 132 0.81 13.76 -3.21
N LYS A 133 0.78 13.45 -4.52
CA LYS A 133 1.57 14.13 -5.55
C LYS A 133 0.82 15.29 -6.20
N MET A 134 -0.48 15.15 -6.42
CA MET A 134 -1.29 16.06 -7.24
C MET A 134 -1.94 17.17 -6.45
N ASP A 135 -2.41 16.92 -5.23
CA ASP A 135 -2.97 17.96 -4.38
C ASP A 135 -1.87 18.88 -3.85
N PRO A 136 -1.99 20.20 -4.00
CA PRO A 136 -0.92 21.15 -3.66
C PRO A 136 -0.53 21.13 -2.16
N GLU A 137 -1.49 20.90 -1.26
CA GLU A 137 -1.21 20.89 0.19
C GLU A 137 -0.53 19.57 0.59
N TYR A 138 -1.04 18.44 0.11
CA TYR A 138 -0.40 17.14 0.34
C TYR A 138 0.98 17.07 -0.31
N ARG A 139 1.16 17.65 -1.50
CA ARG A 139 2.46 17.68 -2.17
C ARG A 139 3.52 18.40 -1.37
N LYS A 140 3.19 19.55 -0.77
CA LYS A 140 4.14 20.28 0.11
C LYS A 140 4.61 19.42 1.28
N ILE A 141 3.69 18.65 1.86
CA ILE A 141 4.01 17.73 2.97
C ILE A 141 4.90 16.60 2.44
N SER A 142 4.53 15.98 1.32
CA SER A 142 5.29 14.90 0.69
C SER A 142 6.73 15.33 0.35
N GLU A 143 6.90 16.51 -0.23
CA GLU A 143 8.22 17.07 -0.54
C GLU A 143 9.05 17.38 0.72
N ARG A 144 8.40 17.82 1.80
CA ARG A 144 9.08 18.04 3.08
C ARG A 144 9.56 16.73 3.68
N PHE A 145 8.73 15.69 3.69
CA PHE A 145 9.10 14.36 4.20
C PHE A 145 10.20 13.73 3.35
N HIS A 146 10.13 13.92 2.03
CA HIS A 146 11.19 13.46 1.13
C HIS A 146 12.55 14.09 1.45
N LYS A 147 12.56 15.38 1.78
CA LYS A 147 13.79 16.13 2.13
C LYS A 147 14.31 15.83 3.53
N ASP A 148 13.42 15.43 4.46
CA ASP A 148 13.77 15.13 5.86
C ASP A 148 13.21 13.77 6.29
N PRO A 149 13.91 12.67 5.96
CA PRO A 149 13.49 11.31 6.33
C PRO A 149 13.39 11.07 7.84
N ALA A 150 14.19 11.78 8.64
CA ALA A 150 14.15 11.65 10.09
C ALA A 150 12.85 12.25 10.64
N TYR A 151 12.47 13.42 10.16
CA TYR A 151 11.19 14.03 10.50
C TYR A 151 10.00 13.17 10.03
N PHE A 152 10.06 12.64 8.81
CA PHE A 152 9.03 11.71 8.31
C PHE A 152 8.86 10.51 9.23
N SER A 153 9.95 9.89 9.66
CA SER A 153 9.92 8.73 10.55
C SER A 153 9.27 9.05 11.90
N ASP A 154 9.58 10.22 12.48
CA ASP A 154 8.99 10.66 13.75
C ASP A 154 7.48 10.92 13.59
N VAL A 155 7.07 11.64 12.53
CA VAL A 155 5.65 11.92 12.28
C VAL A 155 4.87 10.64 12.00
N PHE A 156 5.43 9.72 11.22
CA PHE A 156 4.81 8.42 10.99
C PHE A 156 4.63 7.63 12.29
N ALA A 157 5.66 7.55 13.13
CA ALA A 157 5.56 6.84 14.39
C ALA A 157 4.46 7.40 15.30
N ARG A 158 4.32 8.72 15.36
CA ARG A 158 3.24 9.38 16.14
C ARG A 158 1.87 9.14 15.53
N ALA A 159 1.73 9.24 14.20
CA ALA A 159 0.47 8.98 13.51
C ALA A 159 0.03 7.52 13.67
N TRP A 160 0.97 6.58 13.57
CA TRP A 160 0.72 5.17 13.81
C TRP A 160 0.30 4.89 15.26
N PHE A 161 0.99 5.48 16.23
CA PHE A 161 0.60 5.39 17.64
C PHE A 161 -0.82 5.93 17.86
N LYS A 162 -1.12 7.11 17.31
CA LYS A 162 -2.45 7.72 17.39
C LYS A 162 -3.52 6.80 16.78
N LEU A 163 -3.26 6.23 15.59
CA LEU A 163 -4.18 5.31 14.93
C LEU A 163 -4.50 4.10 15.80
N THR A 164 -3.47 3.46 16.34
CA THR A 164 -3.61 2.19 17.07
C THR A 164 -4.14 2.36 18.50
N HIS A 165 -4.08 3.55 19.08
CA HIS A 165 -4.47 3.82 20.47
C HIS A 165 -5.73 4.65 20.63
N ARG A 166 -6.28 5.22 19.56
CA ARG A 166 -7.43 6.11 19.64
C ARG A 166 -8.69 5.47 20.23
N ASP A 167 -8.87 4.19 20.03
CA ASP A 167 -10.07 3.45 20.46
C ASP A 167 -9.84 2.62 21.73
N MET A 168 -8.70 2.80 22.40
CA MET A 168 -8.34 2.07 23.61
C MET A 168 -8.87 2.69 24.91
N GLY A 169 -9.74 3.71 24.81
CA GLY A 169 -10.28 4.43 25.95
C GLY A 169 -9.36 5.55 26.47
N PRO A 170 -9.77 6.25 27.54
CA PRO A 170 -9.00 7.37 28.08
C PRO A 170 -7.65 6.89 28.60
N LYS A 171 -6.63 7.71 28.41
CA LYS A 171 -5.33 7.50 29.08
C LYS A 171 -5.55 7.69 30.58
N ALA A 172 -5.11 6.73 31.37
CA ALA A 172 -5.12 6.82 32.82
C ALA A 172 -4.15 7.92 33.31
#